data_8863f1b3833d0a4846a75eae80656e06
#
_entry.id   8863f1b3833d0a4846a75eae80656e06
#
_cell.length_a   1.000
_cell.length_b   1.000
_cell.length_c   1.000
_cell.angle_alpha   90.00
_cell.angle_beta   90.00
_cell.angle_gamma   90.00
#
_symmetry.space_group_name_H-M   'P 1'
#
loop_
_entity.id
_entity.type
_entity.pdbx_description
1 polymer ?
#
loop_
_entity_poly.entity_id
_entity_poly.type
_entity_poly.pdbx_seq_one_letter_code
_entity_poly.pdbx_strand_id
1 'polypeptide(L)'
;MSQRSRPIQQRHRAWPACDDVRPEPATLFLMVGLPGAGKTTRAQQLAAAHHGLRLTPDEWMISLFDGLQPEGKRDLLEGRLVALALHALRLGINVVLDFGLWSRDERSALRFLATAAGASCQVIYLPVDAGIQRARIAHRQATAPHTTFPMTDADLDRWRRQFQVPDAAELSDDPTVAGPPRGWPGWPQWAADRWPSLDPP
;
A
#
# COMPACT_ATOMS: atom_id res chain seq x y z
N MET A 1 -3.39 16.29 67.90
CA MET A 1 -2.85 16.95 66.70
C MET A 1 -3.42 16.19 65.48
N SER A 2 -4.46 16.77 64.86
CA SER A 2 -5.21 16.13 63.77
C SER A 2 -4.79 16.78 62.45
N GLN A 3 -4.09 16.03 61.62
CA GLN A 3 -3.74 16.46 60.25
C GLN A 3 -4.93 16.24 59.33
N ARG A 4 -5.53 17.32 58.87
CA ARG A 4 -6.58 17.32 57.84
C ARG A 4 -5.94 17.18 56.46
N SER A 5 -6.14 16.04 55.79
CA SER A 5 -5.77 15.81 54.40
C SER A 5 -6.55 16.74 53.46
N ARG A 6 -5.83 17.50 52.64
CA ARG A 6 -6.43 18.34 51.58
C ARG A 6 -6.82 17.46 50.40
N PRO A 7 -8.00 17.65 49.78
CA PRO A 7 -8.40 16.93 48.60
C PRO A 7 -7.58 17.41 47.38
N ILE A 8 -7.06 16.45 46.59
CA ILE A 8 -6.41 16.71 45.30
C ILE A 8 -7.50 17.12 44.32
N GLN A 9 -7.52 18.39 43.91
CA GLN A 9 -8.34 18.86 42.80
C GLN A 9 -7.76 18.32 41.49
N GLN A 10 -8.40 17.29 40.94
CA GLN A 10 -8.15 16.83 39.55
C GLN A 10 -8.64 17.93 38.60
N ARG A 11 -7.72 18.68 38.01
CA ARG A 11 -8.00 19.55 36.87
C ARG A 11 -8.28 18.67 35.65
N HIS A 12 -9.53 18.41 35.33
CA HIS A 12 -9.90 17.88 34.02
C HIS A 12 -9.52 18.96 32.99
N ARG A 13 -8.41 18.73 32.28
CA ARG A 13 -8.13 19.44 31.03
C ARG A 13 -9.20 18.99 30.04
N ALA A 14 -10.17 19.85 29.78
CA ALA A 14 -11.05 19.67 28.63
C ALA A 14 -10.15 19.66 27.37
N TRP A 15 -10.23 18.60 26.58
CA TRP A 15 -9.66 18.60 25.25
C TRP A 15 -10.35 19.67 24.41
N PRO A 16 -9.59 20.49 23.64
CA PRO A 16 -10.23 21.44 22.74
C PRO A 16 -11.19 20.67 21.84
N ALA A 17 -12.41 21.17 21.68
CA ALA A 17 -13.33 20.66 20.68
C ALA A 17 -12.61 20.71 19.32
N CYS A 18 -12.59 19.60 18.59
CA CYS A 18 -12.15 19.62 17.21
C CYS A 18 -13.11 20.54 16.46
N ASP A 19 -12.62 21.70 16.02
CA ASP A 19 -13.36 22.50 15.06
C ASP A 19 -13.71 21.62 13.86
N ASP A 20 -14.94 21.70 13.37
CA ASP A 20 -15.54 20.93 12.26
C ASP A 20 -14.93 21.31 10.89
N VAL A 21 -13.62 21.47 10.83
CA VAL A 21 -12.89 21.48 9.56
C VAL A 21 -12.84 20.02 9.13
N ARG A 22 -13.71 19.61 8.19
CA ARG A 22 -13.57 18.31 7.54
C ARG A 22 -12.16 18.28 6.92
N PRO A 23 -11.25 17.44 7.44
CA PRO A 23 -9.92 17.34 6.84
C PRO A 23 -10.10 16.94 5.38
N GLU A 24 -9.21 17.42 4.50
CA GLU A 24 -9.10 16.93 3.13
C GLU A 24 -9.16 15.39 3.16
N PRO A 25 -9.89 14.75 2.23
CA PRO A 25 -9.98 13.29 2.23
C PRO A 25 -8.57 12.69 2.12
N ALA A 26 -8.30 11.69 2.95
CA ALA A 26 -7.03 10.98 2.91
C ALA A 26 -6.79 10.39 1.51
N THR A 27 -5.53 10.25 1.15
CA THR A 27 -5.13 9.73 -0.17
C THR A 27 -4.44 8.38 -0.05
N LEU A 28 -4.87 7.41 -0.86
CA LEU A 28 -4.18 6.17 -1.12
C LEU A 28 -3.26 6.32 -2.32
N PHE A 29 -1.94 6.23 -2.12
CA PHE A 29 -0.96 6.20 -3.19
C PHE A 29 -0.61 4.76 -3.55
N LEU A 30 -0.85 4.37 -4.80
CA LEU A 30 -0.55 3.04 -5.33
C LEU A 30 0.77 3.08 -6.09
N MET A 31 1.83 2.47 -5.53
CA MET A 31 3.12 2.37 -6.20
C MET A 31 3.10 1.28 -7.26
N VAL A 32 3.24 1.65 -8.52
CA VAL A 32 3.15 0.75 -9.67
C VAL A 32 4.46 0.71 -10.43
N GLY A 33 4.94 -0.50 -10.70
CA GLY A 33 6.18 -0.70 -11.47
C GLY A 33 6.87 -2.02 -11.15
N LEU A 34 7.77 -2.41 -12.02
CA LEU A 34 8.56 -3.64 -11.90
C LEU A 34 9.63 -3.53 -10.80
N PRO A 35 10.20 -4.65 -10.31
CA PRO A 35 11.38 -4.63 -9.47
C PRO A 35 12.49 -3.77 -10.10
N GLY A 36 13.23 -3.01 -9.29
CA GLY A 36 14.29 -2.12 -9.80
C GLY A 36 13.81 -0.77 -10.36
N ALA A 37 12.49 -0.49 -10.44
CA ALA A 37 11.96 0.77 -10.92
C ALA A 37 12.18 1.97 -9.97
N GLY A 38 12.55 1.73 -8.70
CA GLY A 38 12.76 2.80 -7.71
C GLY A 38 11.53 3.08 -6.84
N LYS A 39 10.55 2.18 -6.81
CA LYS A 39 9.30 2.33 -6.04
C LYS A 39 9.53 2.65 -4.58
N THR A 40 10.39 1.89 -3.89
CA THR A 40 10.65 2.04 -2.46
C THR A 40 11.16 3.44 -2.11
N THR A 41 12.12 3.96 -2.87
CA THR A 41 12.62 5.34 -2.68
C THR A 41 11.52 6.37 -2.88
N ARG A 42 10.71 6.22 -3.93
CA ARG A 42 9.60 7.14 -4.20
C ARG A 42 8.50 7.03 -3.16
N ALA A 43 8.19 5.81 -2.70
CA ALA A 43 7.21 5.56 -1.64
C ALA A 43 7.62 6.21 -0.30
N GLN A 44 8.90 6.13 0.07
CA GLN A 44 9.44 6.80 1.26
C GLN A 44 9.32 8.33 1.15
N GLN A 45 9.63 8.89 -0.01
CA GLN A 45 9.47 10.33 -0.27
C GLN A 45 8.02 10.78 -0.17
N LEU A 46 7.09 10.02 -0.75
CA LEU A 46 5.65 10.32 -0.66
C LEU A 46 5.14 10.22 0.77
N ALA A 47 5.50 9.16 1.49
CA ALA A 47 5.10 9.00 2.87
C ALA A 47 5.59 10.16 3.76
N ALA A 48 6.84 10.62 3.56
CA ALA A 48 7.38 11.77 4.29
C ALA A 48 6.67 13.08 3.89
N ALA A 49 6.45 13.32 2.59
CA ALA A 49 5.86 14.56 2.09
C ALA A 49 4.37 14.71 2.48
N HIS A 50 3.64 13.61 2.58
CA HIS A 50 2.21 13.59 2.87
C HIS A 50 1.88 13.10 4.29
N HIS A 51 2.88 12.95 5.18
CA HIS A 51 2.70 12.40 6.52
C HIS A 51 1.92 11.09 6.52
N GLY A 52 2.22 10.21 5.54
CA GLY A 52 1.48 8.99 5.27
C GLY A 52 2.14 7.74 5.82
N LEU A 53 1.32 6.70 6.03
CA LEU A 53 1.76 5.37 6.41
C LEU A 53 2.23 4.60 5.16
N ARG A 54 3.51 4.23 5.09
CA ARG A 54 4.00 3.34 4.05
C ARG A 54 3.84 1.88 4.45
N LEU A 55 3.21 1.09 3.59
CA LEU A 55 3.02 -0.34 3.75
C LEU A 55 3.70 -1.08 2.59
N THR A 56 4.58 -2.03 2.90
CA THR A 56 5.32 -2.82 1.91
C THR A 56 5.41 -4.28 2.35
N PRO A 57 4.91 -5.23 1.55
CA PRO A 57 4.98 -6.64 1.92
C PRO A 57 6.41 -7.17 1.97
N ASP A 58 7.34 -6.63 1.17
CA ASP A 58 8.71 -7.13 1.10
C ASP A 58 9.45 -7.06 2.45
N GLU A 59 9.36 -5.92 3.16
CA GLU A 59 9.99 -5.76 4.47
C GLU A 59 9.37 -6.70 5.53
N TRP A 60 8.05 -6.89 5.46
CA TRP A 60 7.35 -7.78 6.38
C TRP A 60 7.66 -9.25 6.08
N MET A 61 7.68 -9.64 4.80
CA MET A 61 8.03 -11.01 4.40
C MET A 61 9.46 -11.37 4.83
N ILE A 62 10.41 -10.46 4.65
CA ILE A 62 11.79 -10.66 5.09
C ILE A 62 11.85 -10.86 6.61
N SER A 63 11.17 -9.99 7.37
CA SER A 63 11.21 -10.02 8.84
C SER A 63 10.45 -11.20 9.46
N LEU A 64 9.34 -11.64 8.84
CA LEU A 64 8.48 -12.70 9.38
C LEU A 64 8.92 -14.11 8.93
N PHE A 65 9.62 -14.22 7.81
CA PHE A 65 9.93 -15.51 7.18
C PHE A 65 11.42 -15.66 6.84
N ASP A 66 12.31 -14.91 7.49
CA ASP A 66 13.77 -14.98 7.30
C ASP A 66 14.21 -14.89 5.82
N GLY A 67 13.52 -14.05 5.04
CA GLY A 67 13.78 -13.90 3.60
C GLY A 67 13.22 -15.02 2.72
N LEU A 68 12.49 -15.97 3.29
CA LEU A 68 11.75 -16.99 2.52
C LEU A 68 10.46 -16.41 1.96
N GLN A 69 9.93 -17.07 0.92
CA GLN A 69 8.60 -16.77 0.36
C GLN A 69 7.71 -18.02 0.40
N PRO A 70 7.17 -18.40 1.57
CA PRO A 70 6.29 -19.55 1.66
C PRO A 70 5.04 -19.32 0.79
N GLU A 71 4.57 -20.38 0.14
CA GLU A 71 3.42 -20.32 -0.76
C GLU A 71 2.18 -19.72 -0.08
N GLY A 72 1.50 -18.80 -0.76
CA GLY A 72 0.28 -18.12 -0.29
C GLY A 72 0.48 -17.13 0.85
N LYS A 73 1.63 -17.08 1.52
CA LYS A 73 1.84 -16.17 2.67
C LYS A 73 1.90 -14.72 2.27
N ARG A 74 2.42 -14.43 1.06
CA ARG A 74 2.46 -13.08 0.53
C ARG A 74 1.05 -12.52 0.33
N ASP A 75 0.14 -13.28 -0.29
CA ASP A 75 -1.24 -12.83 -0.55
C ASP A 75 -2.02 -12.62 0.76
N LEU A 76 -1.80 -13.48 1.77
CA LEU A 76 -2.35 -13.29 3.10
C LEU A 76 -1.82 -12.00 3.76
N LEU A 77 -0.51 -11.76 3.69
CA LEU A 77 0.09 -10.54 4.24
C LEU A 77 -0.44 -9.29 3.52
N GLU A 78 -0.46 -9.30 2.19
CA GLU A 78 -0.98 -8.19 1.39
C GLU A 78 -2.44 -7.87 1.78
N GLY A 79 -3.30 -8.87 1.98
CA GLY A 79 -4.66 -8.67 2.45
C GLY A 79 -4.73 -7.98 3.82
N ARG A 80 -3.90 -8.37 4.77
CA ARG A 80 -3.83 -7.69 6.09
C ARG A 80 -3.33 -6.26 5.96
N LEU A 81 -2.35 -6.01 5.09
CA LEU A 81 -1.85 -4.64 4.85
C LEU A 81 -2.89 -3.78 4.13
N VAL A 82 -3.68 -4.34 3.20
CA VAL A 82 -4.82 -3.63 2.59
C VAL A 82 -5.89 -3.30 3.63
N ALA A 83 -6.25 -4.24 4.51
CA ALA A 83 -7.19 -3.98 5.59
C ALA A 83 -6.70 -2.84 6.51
N LEU A 84 -5.42 -2.85 6.87
CA LEU A 84 -4.79 -1.78 7.67
C LEU A 84 -4.81 -0.44 6.91
N ALA A 85 -4.52 -0.45 5.60
CA ALA A 85 -4.58 0.73 4.75
C ALA A 85 -5.98 1.36 4.77
N LEU A 86 -7.02 0.55 4.54
CA LEU A 86 -8.41 1.03 4.55
C LEU A 86 -8.83 1.58 5.91
N HIS A 87 -8.35 0.97 7.00
CA HIS A 87 -8.59 1.49 8.34
C HIS A 87 -7.91 2.85 8.56
N ALA A 88 -6.65 2.99 8.17
CA ALA A 88 -5.89 4.25 8.27
C ALA A 88 -6.55 5.37 7.46
N LEU A 89 -7.01 5.07 6.22
CA LEU A 89 -7.70 6.03 5.37
C LEU A 89 -8.99 6.56 6.01
N ARG A 90 -9.80 5.69 6.65
CA ARG A 90 -11.01 6.09 7.38
C ARG A 90 -10.70 6.99 8.58
N LEU A 91 -9.51 6.90 9.14
CA LEU A 91 -9.00 7.78 10.20
C LEU A 91 -8.37 9.08 9.67
N GLY A 92 -8.43 9.33 8.35
CA GLY A 92 -7.84 10.52 7.73
C GLY A 92 -6.32 10.46 7.52
N ILE A 93 -5.71 9.27 7.60
CA ILE A 93 -4.27 9.06 7.44
C ILE A 93 -3.97 8.68 5.99
N ASN A 94 -3.09 9.42 5.32
CA ASN A 94 -2.59 9.06 3.99
C ASN A 94 -1.85 7.73 4.02
N VAL A 95 -1.97 6.93 2.96
CA VAL A 95 -1.32 5.62 2.86
C VAL A 95 -0.58 5.48 1.54
N VAL A 96 0.61 4.91 1.58
CA VAL A 96 1.40 4.52 0.40
C VAL A 96 1.52 3.00 0.37
N LEU A 97 0.89 2.34 -0.60
CA LEU A 97 1.04 0.90 -0.84
C LEU A 97 2.22 0.64 -1.79
N ASP A 98 3.33 0.18 -1.26
CA ASP A 98 4.56 -0.16 -2.01
C ASP A 98 4.57 -1.66 -2.35
N PHE A 99 3.56 -2.10 -3.13
CA PHE A 99 3.34 -3.51 -3.48
C PHE A 99 3.86 -3.88 -4.88
N GLY A 100 3.91 -2.91 -5.79
CA GLY A 100 4.22 -3.14 -7.20
C GLY A 100 2.99 -3.16 -8.11
N LEU A 101 1.86 -3.73 -7.69
CA LEU A 101 0.51 -3.70 -8.28
C LEU A 101 0.52 -3.87 -9.81
N TRP A 102 0.81 -5.09 -10.27
CA TRP A 102 1.09 -5.38 -11.67
C TRP A 102 -0.14 -5.49 -12.55
N SER A 103 -1.29 -5.89 -11.99
CA SER A 103 -2.51 -6.02 -12.78
C SER A 103 -3.38 -4.76 -12.68
N ARG A 104 -4.12 -4.49 -13.75
CA ARG A 104 -5.14 -3.45 -13.77
C ARG A 104 -6.24 -3.71 -12.75
N ASP A 105 -6.61 -4.97 -12.58
CA ASP A 105 -7.68 -5.36 -11.67
C ASP A 105 -7.30 -5.08 -10.21
N GLU A 106 -6.06 -5.36 -9.79
CA GLU A 106 -5.56 -5.00 -8.45
C GLU A 106 -5.68 -3.49 -8.20
N ARG A 107 -5.25 -2.68 -9.16
CA ARG A 107 -5.31 -1.21 -9.05
C ARG A 107 -6.75 -0.70 -9.01
N SER A 108 -7.62 -1.27 -9.85
CA SER A 108 -9.06 -0.93 -9.90
C SER A 108 -9.77 -1.31 -8.61
N ALA A 109 -9.51 -2.52 -8.08
CA ALA A 109 -10.07 -2.96 -6.80
C ALA A 109 -9.65 -2.04 -5.64
N LEU A 110 -8.37 -1.71 -5.55
CA LEU A 110 -7.85 -0.82 -4.49
C LEU A 110 -8.41 0.60 -4.62
N ARG A 111 -8.55 1.13 -5.83
CA ARG A 111 -9.19 2.43 -6.07
C ARG A 111 -10.65 2.41 -5.61
N PHE A 112 -11.40 1.37 -5.98
CA PHE A 112 -12.78 1.19 -5.53
C PHE A 112 -12.88 1.15 -4.00
N LEU A 113 -12.04 0.34 -3.34
CA LEU A 113 -12.03 0.20 -1.88
C LEU A 113 -11.63 1.49 -1.17
N ALA A 114 -10.68 2.25 -1.69
CA ALA A 114 -10.30 3.57 -1.15
C ALA A 114 -11.46 4.56 -1.25
N THR A 115 -12.13 4.63 -2.41
CA THR A 115 -13.32 5.48 -2.61
C THR A 115 -14.44 5.09 -1.66
N ALA A 116 -14.70 3.80 -1.45
CA ALA A 116 -15.68 3.30 -0.49
C ALA A 116 -15.28 3.62 0.97
N ALA A 117 -13.99 3.79 1.26
CA ALA A 117 -13.49 4.25 2.54
C ALA A 117 -13.52 5.79 2.71
N GLY A 118 -14.03 6.55 1.73
CA GLY A 118 -14.07 8.01 1.75
C GLY A 118 -12.75 8.69 1.41
N ALA A 119 -11.80 7.98 0.79
CA ALA A 119 -10.48 8.47 0.43
C ALA A 119 -10.33 8.65 -1.08
N SER A 120 -9.40 9.52 -1.49
CA SER A 120 -8.94 9.60 -2.86
C SER A 120 -7.90 8.51 -3.16
N CYS A 121 -7.63 8.23 -4.45
CA CYS A 121 -6.65 7.23 -4.85
C CYS A 121 -5.82 7.74 -6.02
N GLN A 122 -4.50 7.68 -5.89
CA GLN A 122 -3.56 8.12 -6.91
C GLN A 122 -2.60 7.00 -7.31
N VAL A 123 -2.49 6.74 -8.62
CA VAL A 123 -1.53 5.77 -9.18
C VAL A 123 -0.20 6.46 -9.46
N ILE A 124 0.87 5.95 -8.86
CA ILE A 124 2.25 6.45 -9.06
C ILE A 124 3.01 5.41 -9.87
N TYR A 125 3.03 5.59 -11.18
CA TYR A 125 3.72 4.68 -12.10
C TYR A 125 5.18 5.07 -12.31
N LEU A 126 6.07 4.11 -12.12
CA LEU A 126 7.50 4.25 -12.37
C LEU A 126 7.94 3.29 -13.48
N PRO A 127 8.07 3.78 -14.71
CA PRO A 127 8.63 2.99 -15.80
C PRO A 127 10.12 2.71 -15.56
N VAL A 128 10.59 1.57 -16.05
CA VAL A 128 12.02 1.23 -16.03
C VAL A 128 12.39 0.47 -17.30
N ASP A 129 13.49 0.89 -17.94
CA ASP A 129 14.10 0.15 -19.05
C ASP A 129 14.65 -1.20 -18.58
N ALA A 130 14.66 -2.21 -19.48
CA ALA A 130 15.08 -3.56 -19.14
C ALA A 130 16.56 -3.65 -18.75
N GLY A 131 17.44 -2.90 -19.41
CA GLY A 131 18.86 -2.87 -19.10
C GLY A 131 19.13 -2.20 -17.75
N ILE A 132 18.47 -1.07 -17.50
CA ILE A 132 18.55 -0.34 -16.23
C ILE A 132 17.99 -1.20 -15.07
N GLN A 133 16.89 -1.91 -15.31
CA GLN A 133 16.30 -2.83 -14.33
C GLN A 133 17.30 -3.90 -13.90
N ARG A 134 17.89 -4.64 -14.87
CA ARG A 134 18.89 -5.68 -14.61
C ARG A 134 20.09 -5.15 -13.84
N ALA A 135 20.65 -4.04 -14.29
CA ALA A 135 21.80 -3.41 -13.63
C ALA A 135 21.51 -3.04 -12.15
N ARG A 136 20.36 -2.45 -11.88
CA ARG A 136 19.96 -2.07 -10.51
C ARG A 136 19.71 -3.28 -9.61
N ILE A 137 19.11 -4.35 -10.14
CA ILE A 137 18.86 -5.59 -9.39
C ILE A 137 20.17 -6.29 -9.10
N ALA A 138 21.06 -6.46 -10.09
CA ALA A 138 22.38 -7.07 -9.90
C ALA A 138 23.21 -6.29 -8.86
N HIS A 139 23.21 -4.96 -8.94
CA HIS A 139 23.91 -4.12 -7.96
C HIS A 139 23.34 -4.34 -6.54
N ARG A 140 22.01 -4.34 -6.37
CA ARG A 140 21.36 -4.54 -5.06
C ARG A 140 21.65 -5.94 -4.50
N GLN A 141 21.60 -6.98 -5.34
CA GLN A 141 21.93 -8.34 -4.90
C GLN A 141 23.39 -8.47 -4.46
N ALA A 142 24.31 -7.73 -5.09
CA ALA A 142 25.71 -7.71 -4.72
C ALA A 142 26.00 -6.91 -3.44
N THR A 143 25.28 -5.80 -3.21
CA THR A 143 25.60 -4.85 -2.13
C THR A 143 24.73 -5.00 -0.88
N ALA A 144 23.51 -5.49 -1.03
CA ALA A 144 22.54 -5.62 0.06
C ALA A 144 21.62 -6.86 -0.12
N PRO A 145 22.19 -8.09 -0.21
CA PRO A 145 21.42 -9.30 -0.51
C PRO A 145 20.32 -9.60 0.52
N HIS A 146 20.52 -9.21 1.79
CA HIS A 146 19.57 -9.41 2.88
C HIS A 146 18.32 -8.51 2.80
N THR A 147 18.30 -7.52 1.91
CA THR A 147 17.17 -6.60 1.73
C THR A 147 16.33 -6.91 0.50
N THR A 148 16.64 -7.98 -0.21
CA THR A 148 15.97 -8.33 -1.48
C THR A 148 15.90 -9.84 -1.67
N PHE A 149 14.89 -10.28 -2.39
CA PHE A 149 14.81 -11.69 -2.81
C PHE A 149 15.69 -11.94 -4.03
N PRO A 150 16.28 -13.14 -4.17
CA PRO A 150 16.99 -13.53 -5.40
C PRO A 150 16.05 -13.45 -6.60
N MET A 151 16.55 -12.86 -7.69
CA MET A 151 15.81 -12.69 -8.95
C MET A 151 16.72 -13.07 -10.10
N THR A 152 16.25 -13.95 -10.99
CA THR A 152 16.97 -14.32 -12.21
C THR A 152 16.53 -13.46 -13.38
N ASP A 153 17.32 -13.42 -14.46
CA ASP A 153 16.92 -12.75 -15.70
C ASP A 153 15.63 -13.35 -16.29
N ALA A 154 15.44 -14.66 -16.17
CA ALA A 154 14.22 -15.33 -16.60
C ALA A 154 12.98 -14.84 -15.81
N ASP A 155 13.13 -14.60 -14.50
CA ASP A 155 12.07 -14.01 -13.68
C ASP A 155 11.73 -12.59 -14.14
N LEU A 156 12.75 -11.76 -14.38
CA LEU A 156 12.55 -10.38 -14.84
C LEU A 156 11.82 -10.33 -16.18
N ASP A 157 12.18 -11.21 -17.12
CA ASP A 157 11.52 -11.30 -18.43
C ASP A 157 10.08 -11.81 -18.30
N ARG A 158 9.84 -12.79 -17.44
CA ARG A 158 8.48 -13.29 -17.14
C ARG A 158 7.61 -12.20 -16.56
N TRP A 159 8.07 -11.51 -15.52
CA TRP A 159 7.33 -10.44 -14.86
C TRP A 159 7.06 -9.26 -15.77
N ARG A 160 7.99 -8.92 -16.66
CA ARG A 160 7.79 -7.86 -17.66
C ARG A 160 6.67 -8.20 -18.65
N ARG A 161 6.52 -9.48 -19.01
CA ARG A 161 5.39 -9.93 -19.86
C ARG A 161 4.04 -9.93 -19.12
N GLN A 162 4.05 -10.14 -17.82
CA GLN A 162 2.83 -10.15 -16.99
C GLN A 162 2.38 -8.75 -16.57
N PHE A 163 3.32 -7.80 -16.53
CA PHE A 163 3.05 -6.45 -16.07
C PHE A 163 2.14 -5.70 -17.04
N GLN A 164 1.00 -5.22 -16.52
CA GLN A 164 0.06 -4.40 -17.26
C GLN A 164 0.36 -2.92 -16.96
N VAL A 165 0.91 -2.23 -17.98
CA VAL A 165 1.22 -0.79 -17.87
C VAL A 165 -0.07 0.00 -17.62
N PRO A 166 -0.11 0.89 -16.61
CA PRO A 166 -1.27 1.74 -16.39
C PRO A 166 -1.57 2.61 -17.62
N ASP A 167 -2.83 2.71 -17.98
CA ASP A 167 -3.29 3.58 -19.06
C ASP A 167 -3.52 5.03 -18.57
N ALA A 168 -3.86 5.92 -19.50
CA ALA A 168 -4.08 7.33 -19.20
C ALA A 168 -5.26 7.56 -18.22
N ALA A 169 -6.29 6.71 -18.27
CA ALA A 169 -7.43 6.81 -17.36
C ALA A 169 -7.04 6.41 -15.94
N GLU A 170 -6.22 5.37 -15.78
CA GLU A 170 -5.69 4.97 -14.47
C GLU A 170 -4.75 6.02 -13.85
N LEU A 171 -4.05 6.79 -14.69
CA LEU A 171 -3.12 7.83 -14.26
C LEU A 171 -3.80 9.21 -14.03
N SER A 172 -5.07 9.33 -14.41
CA SER A 172 -5.85 10.54 -14.17
C SER A 172 -6.44 10.55 -12.75
N ASP A 173 -6.87 11.72 -12.30
CA ASP A 173 -7.60 11.89 -11.05
C ASP A 173 -9.08 11.49 -11.16
N ASP A 174 -9.50 10.89 -12.31
CA ASP A 174 -10.86 10.43 -12.53
C ASP A 174 -11.19 9.26 -11.59
N PRO A 175 -12.22 9.39 -10.73
CA PRO A 175 -12.64 8.32 -9.84
C PRO A 175 -13.34 7.16 -10.55
N THR A 176 -13.61 7.27 -11.85
CA THR A 176 -14.33 6.23 -12.61
C THR A 176 -13.52 4.94 -12.64
N VAL A 177 -14.06 3.91 -12.01
CA VAL A 177 -13.46 2.57 -11.97
C VAL A 177 -14.30 1.63 -12.83
N ALA A 178 -13.66 0.97 -13.79
CA ALA A 178 -14.32 -0.10 -14.57
C ALA A 178 -14.85 -1.19 -13.61
N GLY A 179 -15.90 -1.90 -14.02
CA GLY A 179 -16.40 -3.04 -13.25
C GLY A 179 -15.37 -4.17 -13.14
N PRO A 180 -15.52 -5.09 -12.17
CA PRO A 180 -14.63 -6.23 -12.02
C PRO A 180 -14.72 -7.19 -13.24
N PRO A 181 -13.77 -8.11 -13.40
CA PRO A 181 -13.83 -9.12 -14.45
C PRO A 181 -15.12 -9.93 -14.42
N ARG A 182 -15.48 -10.50 -15.57
CA ARG A 182 -16.69 -11.36 -15.67
C ARG A 182 -16.64 -12.49 -14.66
N GLY A 183 -17.78 -12.73 -14.00
CA GLY A 183 -17.93 -13.77 -12.97
C GLY A 183 -17.85 -13.25 -11.54
N TRP A 184 -17.44 -12.01 -11.34
CA TRP A 184 -17.41 -11.38 -10.03
C TRP A 184 -18.59 -10.43 -9.82
N PRO A 185 -19.34 -10.52 -8.71
CA PRO A 185 -20.49 -9.64 -8.45
C PRO A 185 -20.06 -8.20 -8.13
N GLY A 186 -18.82 -7.99 -7.66
CA GLY A 186 -18.27 -6.68 -7.33
C GLY A 186 -16.80 -6.73 -6.95
N TRP A 187 -16.17 -5.55 -6.85
CA TRP A 187 -14.76 -5.43 -6.42
C TRP A 187 -14.48 -5.97 -5.01
N PRO A 188 -15.38 -5.85 -4.00
CA PRO A 188 -15.13 -6.44 -2.69
C PRO A 188 -14.92 -7.96 -2.73
N GLN A 189 -15.74 -8.69 -3.49
CA GLN A 189 -15.63 -10.14 -3.63
C GLN A 189 -14.37 -10.53 -4.40
N TRP A 190 -14.05 -9.82 -5.48
CA TRP A 190 -12.81 -10.02 -6.21
C TRP A 190 -11.58 -9.78 -5.33
N ALA A 191 -11.59 -8.70 -4.54
CA ALA A 191 -10.49 -8.37 -3.62
C ALA A 191 -10.31 -9.40 -2.51
N ALA A 192 -11.40 -9.94 -1.96
CA ALA A 192 -11.36 -10.99 -0.95
C ALA A 192 -10.78 -12.31 -1.49
N ASP A 193 -11.02 -12.63 -2.76
CA ASP A 193 -10.40 -13.79 -3.42
C ASP A 193 -8.91 -13.54 -3.71
N ARG A 194 -8.56 -12.37 -4.24
CA ARG A 194 -7.17 -11.99 -4.53
C ARG A 194 -6.34 -11.87 -3.26
N TRP A 195 -6.92 -11.39 -2.18
CA TRP A 195 -6.28 -11.21 -0.88
C TRP A 195 -7.08 -11.94 0.22
N PRO A 196 -6.84 -13.25 0.43
CA PRO A 196 -7.72 -14.10 1.26
C PRO A 196 -7.87 -13.70 2.72
N SER A 197 -7.00 -12.83 3.24
CA SER A 197 -7.07 -12.29 4.60
C SER A 197 -7.73 -10.90 4.68
N LEU A 198 -8.18 -10.37 3.54
CA LEU A 198 -8.94 -9.13 3.51
C LEU A 198 -10.38 -9.44 3.92
N ASP A 199 -10.75 -9.06 5.14
CA ASP A 199 -12.14 -9.16 5.57
C ASP A 199 -12.99 -8.25 4.67
N PRO A 200 -14.11 -8.73 4.12
CA PRO A 200 -15.01 -7.88 3.34
C PRO A 200 -15.46 -6.69 4.21
N PRO A 201 -15.58 -5.50 3.64
CA PRO A 201 -16.01 -4.30 4.35
C PRO A 201 -17.44 -4.41 4.86
#